data_fdc68e558972aa3a38822cf46ec473fc
#
_entry.id   fdc68e558972aa3a38822cf46ec473fc
#
_cell.length_a   1.000
_cell.length_b   1.000
_cell.length_c   1.000
_cell.angle_alpha   90.00
_cell.angle_beta   90.00
_cell.angle_gamma   90.00
#
_symmetry.space_group_name_H-M   'P 1'
#
loop_
_entity.id
_entity.type
_entity.pdbx_description
1 polymer ?
#
loop_
_entity_poly.entity_id
_entity_poly.type
_entity_poly.pdbx_seq_one_letter_code
_entity_poly.pdbx_strand_id
1 'polypeptide(L)'
;MLHGHGDDLHTCGQTIRANFSSNIFATTDLSALQQHLSAHLSVIGHYPEPEPYALESLWADSLGLLPAEICVTNGATEAIYLTAQAFRGATSYIRQPTFSEYADACRMHGHSVRSLFTDDAIDDTPDLVWLCNPNNPTGEVRDRHT
;
A
#
# COMPACT_ATOMS: atom_id res chain seq x y z
N MET A 1 0.93 -13.44 4.14
CA MET A 1 2.25 -12.77 4.13
C MET A 1 3.31 -13.85 3.98
N LEU A 2 4.08 -13.82 2.89
CA LEU A 2 5.12 -14.81 2.61
C LEU A 2 6.49 -14.34 3.13
N HIS A 3 6.66 -13.02 3.31
CA HIS A 3 7.87 -12.39 3.83
C HIS A 3 7.51 -11.55 5.05
N GLY A 4 8.41 -11.45 6.04
CA GLY A 4 8.21 -10.64 7.23
C GLY A 4 8.20 -9.15 6.91
N HIS A 5 7.44 -8.37 7.67
CA HIS A 5 7.52 -6.91 7.66
C HIS A 5 8.59 -6.42 8.63
N GLY A 6 9.03 -5.17 8.44
CA GLY A 6 9.81 -4.48 9.46
C GLY A 6 8.98 -4.17 10.71
N ASP A 7 9.65 -3.64 11.73
CA ASP A 7 9.05 -3.24 13.02
C ASP A 7 8.59 -4.39 13.94
N ASP A 8 9.05 -5.60 13.69
CA ASP A 8 8.83 -6.77 14.57
C ASP A 8 9.64 -6.66 15.87
N LEU A 9 9.50 -5.55 16.57
CA LEU A 9 10.29 -5.22 17.77
C LEU A 9 10.12 -6.23 18.89
N HIS A 10 8.97 -6.90 18.96
CA HIS A 10 8.66 -7.93 19.96
C HIS A 10 9.52 -9.19 19.82
N THR A 11 10.14 -9.42 18.66
CA THR A 11 11.07 -10.54 18.43
C THR A 11 12.48 -10.22 18.87
N CYS A 12 12.80 -8.95 19.10
CA CYS A 12 14.10 -8.50 19.52
C CYS A 12 14.21 -8.54 21.04
N GLY A 13 14.94 -9.52 21.59
CA GLY A 13 15.17 -9.65 23.03
C GLY A 13 16.08 -8.57 23.68
N GLN A 14 16.37 -7.47 22.98
CA GLN A 14 17.28 -6.40 23.42
C GLN A 14 16.65 -5.02 23.20
N THR A 15 17.11 -4.03 23.96
CA THR A 15 16.72 -2.63 23.76
C THR A 15 17.23 -2.13 22.41
N ILE A 16 16.30 -1.75 21.53
CA ILE A 16 16.62 -1.22 20.22
C ILE A 16 16.99 0.25 20.35
N ARG A 17 18.19 0.61 19.90
CA ARG A 17 18.71 1.99 19.92
C ARG A 17 18.34 2.78 18.68
N ALA A 18 18.22 2.10 17.52
CA ALA A 18 17.84 2.68 16.26
C ALA A 18 17.07 1.64 15.43
N ASN A 19 15.90 2.00 14.92
CA ASN A 19 15.08 1.13 14.10
C ASN A 19 15.14 1.61 12.64
N PHE A 20 15.72 0.78 11.77
CA PHE A 20 15.79 1.01 10.32
C PHE A 20 14.93 0.02 9.53
N SER A 21 14.08 -0.73 10.21
CA SER A 21 13.24 -1.76 9.57
C SER A 21 11.86 -1.25 9.17
N SER A 22 11.54 0.01 9.47
CA SER A 22 10.24 0.62 9.23
C SER A 22 10.40 2.07 8.75
N ASN A 23 9.48 2.52 7.90
CA ASN A 23 9.43 3.90 7.40
C ASN A 23 8.53 4.80 8.28
N ILE A 24 8.18 4.36 9.50
CA ILE A 24 7.38 5.16 10.42
C ILE A 24 8.19 6.35 10.91
N PHE A 25 7.64 7.56 10.73
CA PHE A 25 8.25 8.78 11.25
C PHE A 25 7.94 8.93 12.75
N ALA A 26 8.77 8.31 13.59
CA ALA A 26 8.56 8.17 15.02
C ALA A 26 8.48 9.50 15.80
N THR A 27 8.98 10.61 15.23
CA THR A 27 8.97 11.94 15.86
C THR A 27 7.79 12.80 15.44
N THR A 28 6.82 12.27 14.68
CA THR A 28 5.60 12.98 14.29
C THR A 28 4.78 13.33 15.54
N ASP A 29 4.37 14.58 15.66
CA ASP A 29 3.40 14.99 16.68
C ASP A 29 2.00 14.49 16.29
N LEU A 30 1.50 13.53 17.05
CA LEU A 30 0.18 12.91 16.85
C LEU A 30 -0.90 13.49 17.78
N SER A 31 -0.60 14.54 18.54
CA SER A 31 -1.51 15.08 19.57
C SER A 31 -2.88 15.48 19.01
N ALA A 32 -2.91 16.16 17.88
CA ALA A 32 -4.16 16.55 17.21
C ALA A 32 -4.99 15.34 16.76
N LEU A 33 -4.35 14.33 16.20
CA LEU A 33 -5.02 13.08 15.82
C LEU A 33 -5.57 12.34 17.03
N GLN A 34 -4.77 12.22 18.10
CA GLN A 34 -5.18 11.56 19.34
C GLN A 34 -6.39 12.28 19.98
N GLN A 35 -6.38 13.61 20.00
CA GLN A 35 -7.50 14.40 20.48
C GLN A 35 -8.76 14.17 19.64
N HIS A 36 -8.63 14.19 18.33
CA HIS A 36 -9.75 13.93 17.41
C HIS A 36 -10.34 12.53 17.63
N LEU A 37 -9.52 11.49 17.68
CA LEU A 37 -9.97 10.12 17.92
C LEU A 37 -10.66 9.99 19.29
N SER A 38 -10.10 10.60 20.33
CA SER A 38 -10.69 10.59 21.68
C SER A 38 -12.07 11.24 21.72
N ALA A 39 -12.26 12.34 20.99
CA ALA A 39 -13.54 13.04 20.90
C ALA A 39 -14.62 12.24 20.15
N HIS A 40 -14.22 11.27 19.32
CA HIS A 40 -15.13 10.47 18.49
C HIS A 40 -15.24 9.01 18.93
N LEU A 41 -14.74 8.64 20.11
CA LEU A 41 -14.78 7.25 20.59
C LEU A 41 -16.19 6.66 20.70
N SER A 42 -17.24 7.50 20.81
CA SER A 42 -18.62 7.03 20.87
C SER A 42 -19.06 6.23 19.64
N VAL A 43 -18.38 6.39 18.49
CA VAL A 43 -18.73 5.66 17.26
C VAL A 43 -18.47 4.15 17.37
N ILE A 44 -17.61 3.69 18.30
CA ILE A 44 -17.33 2.26 18.51
C ILE A 44 -18.56 1.46 18.99
N GLY A 45 -19.60 2.15 19.50
CA GLY A 45 -20.85 1.54 19.92
C GLY A 45 -21.81 1.20 18.77
N HIS A 46 -21.47 1.51 17.54
CA HIS A 46 -22.30 1.32 16.36
C HIS A 46 -21.57 0.51 15.28
N TYR A 47 -22.34 -0.16 14.42
CA TYR A 47 -21.76 -0.72 13.20
C TYR A 47 -21.27 0.41 12.29
N PRO A 48 -20.11 0.27 11.66
CA PRO A 48 -19.70 1.19 10.61
C PRO A 48 -20.62 1.10 9.39
N GLU A 49 -20.51 2.06 8.49
CA GLU A 49 -21.10 1.92 7.15
C GLU A 49 -20.60 0.62 6.49
N PRO A 50 -21.46 -0.11 5.76
CA PRO A 50 -21.06 -1.35 5.06
C PRO A 50 -19.89 -1.14 4.11
N GLU A 51 -19.87 0.03 3.48
CA GLU A 51 -18.77 0.53 2.65
C GLU A 51 -18.52 2.00 2.99
N PRO A 52 -17.31 2.52 2.80
CA PRO A 52 -16.93 3.86 3.26
C PRO A 52 -17.43 5.00 2.35
N TYR A 53 -18.72 5.00 2.01
CA TYR A 53 -19.33 5.94 1.04
C TYR A 53 -19.08 7.42 1.36
N ALA A 54 -19.13 7.79 2.65
CA ALA A 54 -18.89 9.16 3.06
C ALA A 54 -17.45 9.61 2.74
N LEU A 55 -16.47 8.74 2.99
CA LEU A 55 -15.06 9.01 2.74
C LEU A 55 -14.75 9.00 1.24
N GLU A 56 -15.31 8.06 0.49
CA GLU A 56 -15.15 7.99 -0.97
C GLU A 56 -15.71 9.23 -1.66
N SER A 57 -16.89 9.68 -1.24
CA SER A 57 -17.49 10.93 -1.76
C SER A 57 -16.63 12.15 -1.47
N LEU A 58 -16.14 12.27 -0.23
CA LEU A 58 -15.28 13.40 0.16
C LEU A 58 -13.97 13.43 -0.63
N TRP A 59 -13.37 12.28 -0.86
CA TRP A 59 -12.14 12.19 -1.67
C TRP A 59 -12.41 12.46 -3.14
N ALA A 60 -13.47 11.90 -3.69
CA ALA A 60 -13.88 12.15 -5.08
C ALA A 60 -14.07 13.65 -5.34
N ASP A 61 -14.80 14.34 -4.48
CA ASP A 61 -15.00 15.79 -4.57
C ASP A 61 -13.67 16.56 -4.56
N SER A 62 -12.74 16.18 -3.68
CA SER A 62 -11.43 16.85 -3.58
C SER A 62 -10.53 16.64 -4.79
N LEU A 63 -10.72 15.54 -5.51
CA LEU A 63 -9.92 15.14 -6.67
C LEU A 63 -10.60 15.46 -8.01
N GLY A 64 -11.86 15.91 -7.99
CA GLY A 64 -12.67 16.11 -9.21
C GLY A 64 -13.03 14.80 -9.90
N LEU A 65 -13.22 13.71 -9.14
CA LEU A 65 -13.58 12.38 -9.61
C LEU A 65 -15.01 12.03 -9.20
N LEU A 66 -15.53 10.92 -9.73
CA LEU A 66 -16.76 10.33 -9.26
C LEU A 66 -16.50 9.40 -8.07
N PRO A 67 -17.42 9.27 -7.09
CA PRO A 67 -17.25 8.31 -5.97
C PRO A 67 -16.98 6.87 -6.44
N ALA A 68 -17.56 6.44 -7.56
CA ALA A 68 -17.33 5.11 -8.15
C ALA A 68 -15.89 4.91 -8.69
N GLU A 69 -15.08 5.94 -8.76
CA GLU A 69 -13.66 5.88 -9.16
C GLU A 69 -12.73 5.83 -7.96
N ILE A 70 -13.27 5.85 -6.74
CA ILE A 70 -12.53 5.76 -5.49
C ILE A 70 -12.82 4.42 -4.82
N CYS A 71 -11.80 3.78 -4.31
CA CYS A 71 -11.92 2.59 -3.49
C CYS A 71 -11.07 2.78 -2.22
N VAL A 72 -11.71 2.85 -1.08
CA VAL A 72 -11.03 2.95 0.22
C VAL A 72 -10.71 1.56 0.75
N THR A 73 -9.49 1.37 1.21
CA THR A 73 -8.99 0.08 1.70
C THR A 73 -8.26 0.25 3.05
N ASN A 74 -8.05 -0.86 3.77
CA ASN A 74 -7.23 -0.88 4.98
C ASN A 74 -5.72 -0.79 4.64
N GLY A 75 -5.34 0.34 4.10
CA GLY A 75 -3.98 0.63 3.63
C GLY A 75 -3.66 0.06 2.26
N ALA A 76 -2.45 0.40 1.78
CA ALA A 76 -2.00 0.03 0.44
C ALA A 76 -1.89 -1.49 0.23
N THR A 77 -1.60 -2.26 1.28
CA THR A 77 -1.49 -3.73 1.17
C THR A 77 -2.81 -4.34 0.71
N GLU A 78 -3.94 -3.98 1.32
CA GLU A 78 -5.24 -4.49 0.87
C GLU A 78 -5.53 -4.09 -0.58
N ALA A 79 -5.24 -2.84 -0.97
CA ALA A 79 -5.42 -2.39 -2.36
C ALA A 79 -4.59 -3.23 -3.35
N ILE A 80 -3.34 -3.58 -2.99
CA ILE A 80 -2.47 -4.42 -3.80
C ILE A 80 -3.10 -5.81 -3.99
N TYR A 81 -3.57 -6.44 -2.90
CA TYR A 81 -4.17 -7.78 -2.98
C TYR A 81 -5.48 -7.79 -3.74
N LEU A 82 -6.34 -6.79 -3.54
CA LEU A 82 -7.60 -6.67 -4.29
C LEU A 82 -7.36 -6.46 -5.78
N THR A 83 -6.38 -5.62 -6.14
CA THR A 83 -5.98 -5.43 -7.53
C THR A 83 -5.45 -6.73 -8.14
N ALA A 84 -4.55 -7.43 -7.46
CA ALA A 84 -4.05 -8.73 -7.93
C ALA A 84 -5.18 -9.76 -8.05
N GLN A 85 -6.15 -9.75 -7.16
CA GLN A 85 -7.33 -10.61 -7.23
C GLN A 85 -8.22 -10.29 -8.43
N ALA A 86 -8.44 -9.01 -8.72
CA ALA A 86 -9.25 -8.58 -9.86
C ALA A 86 -8.65 -9.01 -11.21
N PHE A 87 -7.33 -9.07 -11.29
CA PHE A 87 -6.57 -9.51 -12.47
C PHE A 87 -5.99 -10.92 -12.33
N ARG A 88 -6.69 -11.80 -11.63
CA ARG A 88 -6.22 -13.18 -11.39
C ARG A 88 -5.70 -13.86 -12.66
N GLY A 89 -4.52 -14.48 -12.56
CA GLY A 89 -3.88 -15.20 -13.66
C GLY A 89 -3.16 -14.32 -14.69
N ALA A 90 -3.10 -13.01 -14.46
CA ALA A 90 -2.45 -12.04 -15.35
C ALA A 90 -0.93 -12.21 -15.43
N THR A 91 -0.33 -11.63 -16.45
CA THR A 91 1.11 -11.41 -16.54
C THR A 91 1.43 -10.06 -15.89
N SER A 92 2.17 -10.11 -14.79
CA SER A 92 2.51 -8.93 -13.99
C SER A 92 4.01 -8.63 -14.02
N TYR A 93 4.34 -7.40 -14.36
CA TYR A 93 5.71 -6.90 -14.30
C TYR A 93 5.84 -6.00 -13.07
N ILE A 94 6.88 -6.24 -12.27
CA ILE A 94 7.11 -5.54 -11.00
C ILE A 94 8.46 -4.85 -11.04
N ARG A 95 8.46 -3.52 -10.96
CA ARG A 95 9.70 -2.73 -10.90
C ARG A 95 10.44 -3.02 -9.60
N GLN A 96 11.70 -3.40 -9.69
CA GLN A 96 12.57 -3.80 -8.58
C GLN A 96 13.74 -2.83 -8.38
N PRO A 97 14.30 -2.73 -7.14
CA PRO A 97 13.77 -3.34 -5.91
C PRO A 97 12.53 -2.60 -5.41
N THR A 98 11.58 -3.31 -4.82
CA THR A 98 10.35 -2.71 -4.28
C THR A 98 9.73 -3.53 -3.14
N PHE A 99 8.63 -3.04 -2.59
CA PHE A 99 7.87 -3.67 -1.52
C PHE A 99 7.41 -5.09 -1.90
N SER A 100 7.71 -6.07 -1.05
CA SER A 100 7.51 -7.49 -1.34
C SER A 100 6.04 -7.87 -1.60
N GLU A 101 5.09 -7.12 -1.04
CA GLU A 101 3.66 -7.44 -1.14
C GLU A 101 3.14 -7.44 -2.58
N TYR A 102 3.73 -6.66 -3.48
CA TYR A 102 3.35 -6.72 -4.90
C TYR A 102 3.55 -8.13 -5.47
N ALA A 103 4.74 -8.71 -5.22
CA ALA A 103 5.05 -10.05 -5.73
C ALA A 103 4.27 -11.14 -4.99
N ASP A 104 4.05 -10.98 -3.69
CA ASP A 104 3.31 -11.95 -2.87
C ASP A 104 1.83 -11.99 -3.28
N ALA A 105 1.19 -10.83 -3.46
CA ALA A 105 -0.18 -10.73 -3.93
C ALA A 105 -0.35 -11.34 -5.33
N CYS A 106 0.55 -11.01 -6.26
CA CYS A 106 0.54 -11.57 -7.61
C CYS A 106 0.66 -13.10 -7.59
N ARG A 107 1.61 -13.65 -6.84
CA ARG A 107 1.80 -15.11 -6.74
C ARG A 107 0.59 -15.79 -6.10
N MET A 108 0.00 -15.20 -5.04
CA MET A 108 -1.19 -15.73 -4.38
C MET A 108 -2.37 -15.84 -5.34
N HIS A 109 -2.50 -14.92 -6.29
CA HIS A 109 -3.59 -14.89 -7.27
C HIS A 109 -3.21 -15.51 -8.62
N GLY A 110 -2.09 -16.25 -8.68
CA GLY A 110 -1.70 -17.07 -9.84
C GLY A 110 -1.16 -16.28 -11.01
N HIS A 111 -0.63 -15.08 -10.79
CA HIS A 111 0.00 -14.30 -11.84
C HIS A 111 1.33 -14.94 -12.29
N SER A 112 1.63 -14.78 -13.58
CA SER A 112 3.00 -14.92 -14.08
C SER A 112 3.78 -13.65 -13.76
N VAL A 113 4.75 -13.74 -12.83
CA VAL A 113 5.47 -12.57 -12.30
C VAL A 113 6.83 -12.43 -12.93
N ARG A 114 7.14 -11.24 -13.46
CA ARG A 114 8.46 -10.86 -13.96
C ARG A 114 8.98 -9.63 -13.23
N SER A 115 10.22 -9.70 -12.76
CA SER A 115 10.91 -8.55 -12.18
C SER A 115 11.51 -7.69 -13.28
N LEU A 116 11.32 -6.36 -13.18
CA LEU A 116 11.95 -5.36 -14.04
C LEU A 116 13.00 -4.59 -13.23
N PHE A 117 14.22 -4.58 -13.70
CA PHE A 117 15.28 -3.71 -13.17
C PHE A 117 15.42 -2.44 -14.02
N THR A 118 16.29 -1.53 -13.58
CA THR A 118 16.34 -0.16 -14.14
C THR A 118 16.50 -0.11 -15.66
N ASP A 119 17.22 -1.03 -16.24
CA ASP A 119 17.58 -1.02 -17.66
C ASP A 119 16.86 -2.11 -18.48
N ASP A 120 15.91 -2.82 -17.84
CA ASP A 120 15.18 -3.86 -18.55
C ASP A 120 14.19 -3.24 -19.54
N ALA A 121 14.25 -3.68 -20.79
CA ALA A 121 13.19 -3.41 -21.75
C ALA A 121 11.96 -4.29 -21.46
N ILE A 122 10.79 -3.75 -21.75
CA ILE A 122 9.55 -4.52 -21.77
C ILE A 122 9.40 -5.10 -23.17
N ASP A 123 9.80 -6.37 -23.34
CA ASP A 123 9.83 -7.04 -24.64
C ASP A 123 8.45 -7.53 -25.12
N ASP A 124 7.52 -7.70 -24.19
CA ASP A 124 6.15 -8.16 -24.40
C ASP A 124 5.15 -7.25 -23.68
N THR A 125 3.88 -7.38 -23.97
CA THR A 125 2.83 -6.55 -23.32
C THR A 125 2.31 -7.25 -22.09
N PRO A 126 2.68 -6.82 -20.86
CA PRO A 126 2.08 -7.33 -19.62
C PRO A 126 0.64 -6.86 -19.47
N ASP A 127 -0.16 -7.62 -18.71
CA ASP A 127 -1.51 -7.18 -18.32
C ASP A 127 -1.42 -6.10 -17.24
N LEU A 128 -0.41 -6.17 -16.36
CA LEU A 128 -0.18 -5.23 -15.27
C LEU A 128 1.29 -4.85 -15.15
N VAL A 129 1.54 -3.57 -14.87
CA VAL A 129 2.85 -3.07 -14.43
C VAL A 129 2.70 -2.45 -13.06
N TRP A 130 3.49 -2.92 -12.10
CA TRP A 130 3.49 -2.42 -10.74
C TRP A 130 4.65 -1.46 -10.52
N LEU A 131 4.31 -0.25 -10.11
CA LEU A 131 5.26 0.82 -9.80
C LEU A 131 4.92 1.41 -8.42
N CYS A 132 5.87 1.33 -7.50
CA CYS A 132 5.78 2.01 -6.21
C CYS A 132 6.38 3.42 -6.33
N ASN A 133 5.59 4.46 -6.08
CA ASN A 133 6.05 5.85 -6.19
C ASN A 133 5.45 6.74 -5.07
N PRO A 134 6.24 7.27 -4.14
CA PRO A 134 7.66 7.02 -3.94
C PRO A 134 7.97 5.54 -3.67
N ASN A 135 9.11 5.05 -4.12
CA ASN A 135 9.43 3.63 -3.97
C ASN A 135 9.80 3.26 -2.54
N ASN A 136 9.22 2.18 -2.05
CA ASN A 136 9.65 1.51 -0.83
C ASN A 136 10.52 0.29 -1.20
N PRO A 137 11.82 0.17 -0.77
CA PRO A 137 12.44 0.94 0.32
C PRO A 137 13.35 2.10 -0.13
N THR A 138 13.57 2.33 -1.42
CA THR A 138 14.64 3.22 -1.90
C THR A 138 14.34 4.71 -1.73
N GLY A 139 13.06 5.09 -1.59
CA GLY A 139 12.61 6.48 -1.58
C GLY A 139 12.69 7.16 -2.95
N GLU A 140 13.02 6.42 -4.02
CA GLU A 140 13.06 6.96 -5.38
C GLU A 140 11.68 7.51 -5.77
N VAL A 141 11.67 8.73 -6.29
CA VAL A 141 10.47 9.39 -6.82
C VAL A 141 10.61 9.50 -8.33
N ARG A 142 9.58 9.06 -9.03
CA ARG A 142 9.46 9.24 -10.47
C ARG A 142 8.49 10.35 -10.78
N ASP A 143 8.89 11.16 -11.71
CA ASP A 143 8.08 12.25 -12.21
C ASP A 143 7.03 11.70 -13.23
N ARG A 144 6.02 12.52 -13.51
CA ARG A 144 4.92 12.15 -14.40
C ARG A 144 5.36 11.88 -15.85
N HIS A 145 6.55 12.32 -16.23
CA HIS A 145 7.09 12.26 -17.60
C HIS A 145 8.22 11.24 -17.75
N THR A 146 8.59 10.53 -16.67
CA THR A 146 9.52 9.41 -16.67
C THR A 146 8.77 8.10 -16.60
#